data_6b0a8f09f2adab1ebb425a6aaa97aef7
#
_entry.id   6b0a8f09f2adab1ebb425a6aaa97aef7
#
_cell.length_a   1.000
_cell.length_b   1.000
_cell.length_c   1.000
_cell.angle_alpha   90.00
_cell.angle_beta   90.00
_cell.angle_gamma   90.00
#
_symmetry.space_group_name_H-M   'P 1'
#
loop_
_entity.id
_entity.type
_entity.pdbx_description
1 polymer ?
#
loop_
_entity_poly.entity_id
_entity_poly.type
_entity_poly.pdbx_seq_one_letter_code
_entity_poly.pdbx_strand_id
1 'polypeptide(L)'
;MRHWAQSRQVASFTHRLLARQGSADPRPSRPTGEIRHGRQLSPSDPQHHPSSRHHPHLPHHRGEEGRDRLGLIAGIGLLILVFGFRLEPGEAPVDVILTILAVIGCAATLQQSGGLDVMMQMAERVLRRHPEQITILGPCVTWFLTVLCGTGHVVYTMLPIIADIAIKKDIRPERPMAASSVAAQMGITASPVSVATVSIVSIIAKNTDRHWSVLQILAVSIPASLCGVLLAALWSMRRGKDLDQDEEYQKRLENPEFRAAVHSSSETLVGKVFPPEAYRATWIFLGSIAVVVLGAFEVLRPQFPTGDDGALERLSMNLVIQMVMLAAGALILLTCKVQAGKIASTTVFKAGATAMFSIFGVAWMTETVVHAHLENLEHSLSGVLSHHVWMYAIVLFIIGKLVNSQAAGLLIVAPMALSLGVSPVIVVGFIGASYGYFILPTYPSDLAAIGFDPTGTTHIGKYVINHSFLVPGLIGVLTSCIVGTALSQMLLS
;
A
#
# COMPACT_ATOMS: atom_id res chain seq x y z
N MET A 1 41.71 4.49 5.32
CA MET A 1 41.36 3.95 6.66
C MET A 1 40.47 4.84 7.50
N ARG A 2 40.56 6.18 7.46
CA ARG A 2 39.63 7.06 8.23
C ARG A 2 38.15 7.01 7.75
N HIS A 3 37.92 6.89 6.47
CA HIS A 3 36.57 6.78 5.90
C HIS A 3 35.83 5.46 6.24
N TRP A 4 36.57 4.36 6.40
CA TRP A 4 35.99 3.05 6.75
C TRP A 4 35.48 2.97 8.21
N ALA A 5 36.12 3.74 9.09
CA ALA A 5 35.67 3.86 10.48
C ALA A 5 34.39 4.69 10.61
N GLN A 6 34.20 5.70 9.74
CA GLN A 6 32.98 6.53 9.72
C GLN A 6 31.75 5.75 9.22
N SER A 7 31.89 4.94 8.16
CA SER A 7 30.77 4.14 7.65
C SER A 7 30.28 3.08 8.65
N ARG A 8 31.18 2.48 9.46
CA ARG A 8 30.78 1.57 10.55
C ARG A 8 30.06 2.29 11.69
N GLN A 9 30.43 3.54 11.99
CA GLN A 9 29.74 4.32 13.03
C GLN A 9 28.32 4.72 12.61
N VAL A 10 28.12 5.10 11.35
CA VAL A 10 26.76 5.42 10.82
C VAL A 10 25.87 4.18 10.82
N ALA A 11 26.37 3.04 10.32
CA ALA A 11 25.59 1.79 10.33
C ALA A 11 25.26 1.31 11.76
N SER A 12 26.18 1.47 12.71
CA SER A 12 25.94 1.10 14.12
C SER A 12 25.00 2.05 14.84
N PHE A 13 24.96 3.32 14.43
CA PHE A 13 24.07 4.33 15.00
C PHE A 13 22.63 4.13 14.54
N THR A 14 22.43 3.89 13.24
CA THR A 14 21.11 3.55 12.68
C THR A 14 20.56 2.25 13.26
N HIS A 15 21.40 1.22 13.41
CA HIS A 15 21.02 -0.03 14.04
C HIS A 15 20.64 0.11 15.52
N ARG A 16 21.33 1.00 16.26
CA ARG A 16 20.99 1.28 17.68
C ARG A 16 19.73 2.11 17.85
N LEU A 17 19.43 3.02 16.93
CA LEU A 17 18.16 3.76 16.92
C LEU A 17 16.97 2.82 16.65
N LEU A 18 17.12 1.88 15.74
CA LEU A 18 16.09 0.88 15.43
C LEU A 18 15.90 -0.16 16.56
N ALA A 19 17.00 -0.57 17.23
CA ALA A 19 16.95 -1.55 18.32
C ALA A 19 16.35 -1.01 19.63
N ARG A 20 16.41 0.30 19.89
CA ARG A 20 15.81 0.93 21.09
C ARG A 20 14.28 1.03 21.04
N GLN A 21 13.65 0.79 19.93
CA GLN A 21 12.18 0.79 19.80
C GLN A 21 11.50 -0.50 20.28
N GLY A 22 12.26 -1.56 20.59
CA GLY A 22 11.74 -2.86 21.00
C GLY A 22 11.57 -3.08 22.52
N SER A 23 12.02 -2.16 23.38
CA SER A 23 12.00 -2.40 24.81
C SER A 23 11.54 -1.18 25.62
N ALA A 24 10.27 -0.86 25.55
CA ALA A 24 9.61 0.02 26.52
C ALA A 24 8.55 -0.79 27.27
N ASP A 25 8.96 -1.31 28.43
CA ASP A 25 8.12 -1.98 29.42
C ASP A 25 7.36 -0.91 30.23
N PRO A 26 6.05 -0.89 30.30
CA PRO A 26 5.31 0.05 31.13
C PRO A 26 5.14 -0.50 32.54
N ARG A 27 5.88 0.02 33.51
CA ARG A 27 5.58 -0.22 34.92
C ARG A 27 4.33 0.58 35.33
N PRO A 28 3.40 0.01 36.11
CA PRO A 28 2.22 0.71 36.59
C PRO A 28 2.57 1.65 37.76
N SER A 29 2.20 2.91 37.66
CA SER A 29 2.22 3.86 38.72
C SER A 29 1.04 3.64 39.67
N ARG A 30 1.32 3.52 41.00
CA ARG A 30 0.35 3.46 42.10
C ARG A 30 -0.35 4.80 42.28
N PRO A 31 -1.62 4.83 42.67
CA PRO A 31 -2.30 6.04 43.07
C PRO A 31 -2.08 6.27 44.58
N THR A 32 -1.74 7.50 44.96
CA THR A 32 -1.80 8.00 46.35
C THR A 32 -2.91 9.02 46.48
N GLY A 33 -3.66 8.92 47.59
CA GLY A 33 -4.28 10.07 48.24
C GLY A 33 -5.82 10.06 48.31
N GLU A 34 -6.30 9.61 49.48
CA GLU A 34 -7.63 9.83 50.01
C GLU A 34 -8.03 11.31 50.05
N ILE A 35 -9.35 11.59 50.01
CA ILE A 35 -10.08 12.38 51.03
C ILE A 35 -11.60 12.10 50.94
N ARG A 36 -12.19 11.87 52.13
CA ARG A 36 -13.58 11.61 52.50
C ARG A 36 -14.52 12.79 52.28
N HIS A 37 -15.78 12.48 52.05
CA HIS A 37 -17.04 12.88 52.75
C HIS A 37 -18.19 12.52 51.82
N GLY A 38 -19.09 11.71 52.10
CA GLY A 38 -20.07 11.54 53.16
C GLY A 38 -21.42 12.19 52.80
N ARG A 39 -22.40 11.41 52.27
CA ARG A 39 -23.81 11.53 52.69
C ARG A 39 -24.68 10.42 52.06
N GLN A 40 -25.57 9.97 52.86
CA GLN A 40 -26.45 8.84 52.79
C GLN A 40 -27.77 9.10 52.01
N LEU A 41 -28.40 7.95 51.65
CA LEU A 41 -29.86 7.66 51.55
C LEU A 41 -30.54 8.10 50.23
N SER A 42 -31.37 7.33 49.57
CA SER A 42 -32.14 6.10 49.75
C SER A 42 -32.88 5.81 48.40
N PRO A 43 -33.61 4.68 48.25
CA PRO A 43 -33.82 4.05 46.97
C PRO A 43 -35.23 4.33 46.39
N SER A 44 -35.34 4.28 45.08
CA SER A 44 -36.55 3.78 44.38
C SER A 44 -36.42 3.93 42.85
N ASP A 45 -36.46 2.80 42.24
CA ASP A 45 -37.17 2.36 41.06
C ASP A 45 -36.52 2.49 39.66
N PRO A 46 -36.84 1.50 38.78
CA PRO A 46 -36.00 1.03 37.73
C PRO A 46 -36.50 1.51 36.35
N GLN A 47 -35.64 1.51 35.43
CA GLN A 47 -35.77 1.45 33.97
C GLN A 47 -34.92 2.51 33.27
N HIS A 48 -33.89 2.02 32.65
CA HIS A 48 -33.42 2.26 31.29
C HIS A 48 -31.96 1.84 31.17
N HIS A 49 -31.74 0.66 30.61
CA HIS A 49 -30.45 0.29 30.07
C HIS A 49 -30.12 1.13 28.85
N PRO A 50 -28.93 1.72 28.78
CA PRO A 50 -28.21 1.80 27.52
C PRO A 50 -27.06 0.78 27.56
N SER A 51 -27.24 -0.29 26.82
CA SER A 51 -26.18 -1.22 26.49
C SER A 51 -25.11 -0.50 25.66
N SER A 52 -24.15 0.11 26.31
CA SER A 52 -22.90 0.50 25.70
C SER A 52 -22.09 -0.78 25.42
N ARG A 53 -22.35 -1.39 24.27
CA ARG A 53 -21.44 -2.41 23.68
C ARG A 53 -20.11 -1.72 23.42
N HIS A 54 -19.14 -1.95 24.31
CA HIS A 54 -17.74 -1.73 23.99
C HIS A 54 -17.38 -2.66 22.84
N HIS A 55 -17.40 -2.13 21.63
CA HIS A 55 -16.64 -2.74 20.53
C HIS A 55 -15.17 -2.68 20.93
N PRO A 56 -14.42 -3.80 20.92
CA PRO A 56 -12.99 -3.74 21.07
C PRO A 56 -12.45 -2.97 19.84
N HIS A 57 -12.04 -1.72 20.07
CA HIS A 57 -11.26 -0.98 19.09
C HIS A 57 -9.98 -1.78 18.87
N LEU A 58 -9.93 -2.51 17.74
CA LEU A 58 -8.70 -3.11 17.23
C LEU A 58 -7.62 -2.01 17.13
N PRO A 59 -6.36 -2.31 17.45
CA PRO A 59 -5.29 -1.33 17.44
C PRO A 59 -4.86 -0.93 16.03
N HIS A 60 -5.75 -0.25 15.29
CA HIS A 60 -5.44 0.34 13.98
C HIS A 60 -4.34 1.42 14.07
N HIS A 61 -4.17 2.04 15.24
CA HIS A 61 -3.26 3.18 15.39
C HIS A 61 -1.77 2.84 15.45
N ARG A 62 -1.37 1.64 15.88
CA ARG A 62 0.07 1.35 16.07
C ARG A 62 0.89 1.22 14.79
N GLY A 63 0.30 0.78 13.70
CA GLY A 63 1.01 0.61 12.42
C GLY A 63 1.17 1.92 11.63
N GLU A 64 0.22 2.84 11.75
CA GLU A 64 0.26 4.16 11.10
C GLU A 64 1.18 5.11 11.87
N GLU A 65 1.10 5.16 13.19
CA GLU A 65 2.02 5.92 14.04
C GLU A 65 3.50 5.56 13.82
N GLY A 66 3.80 4.31 13.45
CA GLY A 66 5.18 3.87 13.17
C GLY A 66 5.75 4.48 11.89
N ARG A 67 4.94 4.69 10.87
CA ARG A 67 5.37 5.24 9.56
C ARG A 67 5.59 6.74 9.59
N ASP A 68 4.70 7.48 10.24
CA ASP A 68 4.87 8.94 10.43
C ASP A 68 6.17 9.25 11.17
N ARG A 69 6.48 8.46 12.21
CA ARG A 69 7.73 8.59 12.97
C ARG A 69 8.96 8.31 12.11
N LEU A 70 8.91 7.35 11.18
CA LEU A 70 10.03 6.98 10.32
C LEU A 70 10.48 8.14 9.43
N GLY A 71 9.55 8.83 8.78
CA GLY A 71 9.85 9.99 7.94
C GLY A 71 10.45 11.16 8.74
N LEU A 72 9.88 11.45 9.90
CA LEU A 72 10.38 12.52 10.78
C LEU A 72 11.75 12.17 11.39
N ILE A 73 11.96 10.92 11.79
CA ILE A 73 13.26 10.44 12.30
C ILE A 73 14.32 10.49 11.20
N ALA A 74 13.96 10.16 9.95
CA ALA A 74 14.84 10.29 8.80
C ALA A 74 15.28 11.75 8.57
N GLY A 75 14.42 12.74 8.87
CA GLY A 75 14.79 14.16 8.88
C GLY A 75 15.90 14.49 9.88
N ILE A 76 15.87 13.90 11.08
CA ILE A 76 16.98 14.01 12.04
C ILE A 76 18.25 13.36 11.48
N GLY A 77 18.12 12.18 10.87
CA GLY A 77 19.21 11.48 10.19
C GLY A 77 19.86 12.36 9.12
N LEU A 78 19.03 13.01 8.29
CA LEU A 78 19.49 13.93 7.26
C LEU A 78 20.29 15.11 7.84
N LEU A 79 19.80 15.74 8.92
CA LEU A 79 20.52 16.80 9.59
C LEU A 79 21.89 16.33 10.09
N ILE A 80 21.96 15.15 10.69
CA ILE A 80 23.24 14.57 11.16
C ILE A 80 24.19 14.31 9.97
N LEU A 81 23.69 13.80 8.84
CA LEU A 81 24.48 13.56 7.65
C LEU A 81 25.06 14.85 7.09
N VAL A 82 24.22 15.88 6.93
CA VAL A 82 24.64 17.15 6.30
C VAL A 82 25.49 18.00 7.24
N PHE A 83 25.05 18.24 8.46
CA PHE A 83 25.75 19.15 9.39
C PHE A 83 26.82 18.44 10.22
N GLY A 84 26.61 17.17 10.59
CA GLY A 84 27.57 16.39 11.38
C GLY A 84 28.68 15.79 10.53
N PHE A 85 28.31 15.10 9.43
CA PHE A 85 29.26 14.43 8.55
C PHE A 85 29.68 15.28 7.34
N ARG A 86 29.07 16.47 7.16
CA ARG A 86 29.37 17.39 6.04
C ARG A 86 29.13 16.77 4.66
N LEU A 87 28.15 15.86 4.55
CA LEU A 87 27.76 15.32 3.26
C LEU A 87 26.92 16.34 2.50
N GLU A 88 27.12 16.42 1.19
CA GLU A 88 26.27 17.23 0.31
C GLU A 88 24.85 16.65 0.29
N PRO A 89 23.80 17.46 0.55
CA PRO A 89 22.44 16.97 0.53
C PRO A 89 22.02 16.55 -0.88
N GLY A 90 21.51 15.35 -1.03
CA GLY A 90 20.89 14.89 -2.26
C GLY A 90 19.61 15.65 -2.58
N GLU A 91 19.02 15.42 -3.74
CA GLU A 91 17.78 16.08 -4.15
C GLU A 91 16.55 15.52 -3.44
N ALA A 92 15.72 16.40 -2.90
CA ALA A 92 14.43 16.01 -2.34
C ALA A 92 13.46 15.54 -3.44
N PRO A 93 12.63 14.50 -3.21
CA PRO A 93 11.68 13.96 -4.20
C PRO A 93 10.42 14.83 -4.33
N VAL A 94 10.57 16.14 -4.64
CA VAL A 94 9.49 17.14 -4.63
C VAL A 94 8.39 16.80 -5.64
N ASP A 95 8.73 16.44 -6.87
CA ASP A 95 7.79 16.10 -7.94
C ASP A 95 6.91 14.91 -7.57
N VAL A 96 7.52 13.91 -6.93
CA VAL A 96 6.80 12.74 -6.44
C VAL A 96 5.80 13.13 -5.36
N ILE A 97 6.21 13.99 -4.42
CA ILE A 97 5.35 14.47 -3.33
C ILE A 97 4.16 15.26 -3.86
N LEU A 98 4.39 16.17 -4.81
CA LEU A 98 3.32 16.97 -5.42
C LEU A 98 2.32 16.09 -6.18
N THR A 99 2.81 15.05 -6.87
CA THR A 99 1.95 14.09 -7.56
C THR A 99 1.12 13.27 -6.57
N ILE A 100 1.73 12.80 -5.49
CA ILE A 100 1.02 12.11 -4.40
C ILE A 100 -0.07 13.00 -3.81
N LEU A 101 0.24 14.25 -3.53
CA LEU A 101 -0.69 15.21 -2.94
C LEU A 101 -1.92 15.43 -3.83
N ALA A 102 -1.71 15.58 -5.14
CA ALA A 102 -2.80 15.75 -6.10
C ALA A 102 -3.72 14.53 -6.18
N VAL A 103 -3.12 13.32 -6.27
CA VAL A 103 -3.86 12.06 -6.34
C VAL A 103 -4.64 11.80 -5.06
N ILE A 104 -4.02 11.98 -3.90
CA ILE A 104 -4.66 11.79 -2.59
C ILE A 104 -5.78 12.78 -2.39
N GLY A 105 -5.59 14.04 -2.78
CA GLY A 105 -6.62 15.09 -2.72
C GLY A 105 -7.87 14.68 -3.50
N CYS A 106 -7.70 14.21 -4.73
CA CYS A 106 -8.79 13.70 -5.56
C CYS A 106 -9.48 12.48 -4.94
N ALA A 107 -8.72 11.47 -4.54
CA ALA A 107 -9.26 10.24 -3.97
C ALA A 107 -9.97 10.45 -2.62
N ALA A 108 -9.47 11.35 -1.78
CA ALA A 108 -10.11 11.75 -0.54
C ALA A 108 -11.42 12.52 -0.78
N THR A 109 -11.46 13.34 -1.82
CA THR A 109 -12.68 14.04 -2.24
C THR A 109 -13.72 13.05 -2.77
N LEU A 110 -13.29 12.03 -3.54
CA LEU A 110 -14.13 10.91 -3.97
C LEU A 110 -14.68 10.14 -2.76
N GLN A 111 -13.84 9.85 -1.76
CA GLN A 111 -14.29 9.19 -0.53
C GLN A 111 -15.34 10.02 0.22
N GLN A 112 -15.09 11.31 0.38
CA GLN A 112 -16.00 12.22 1.09
C GLN A 112 -17.35 12.37 0.38
N SER A 113 -17.40 12.25 -0.95
CA SER A 113 -18.63 12.30 -1.74
C SER A 113 -19.47 11.02 -1.68
N GLY A 114 -18.92 9.92 -1.11
CA GLY A 114 -19.51 8.58 -1.17
C GLY A 114 -19.26 7.85 -2.49
N GLY A 115 -18.49 8.43 -3.41
CA GLY A 115 -18.19 7.82 -4.71
C GLY A 115 -17.36 6.54 -4.58
N LEU A 116 -16.48 6.47 -3.57
CA LEU A 116 -15.74 5.25 -3.28
C LEU A 116 -16.68 4.10 -2.85
N ASP A 117 -17.71 4.39 -2.06
CA ASP A 117 -18.69 3.39 -1.63
C ASP A 117 -19.51 2.86 -2.81
N VAL A 118 -19.82 3.71 -3.80
CA VAL A 118 -20.48 3.30 -5.06
C VAL A 118 -19.57 2.31 -5.83
N MET A 119 -18.27 2.59 -5.93
CA MET A 119 -17.33 1.64 -6.57
C MET A 119 -17.29 0.31 -5.83
N MET A 120 -17.28 0.34 -4.48
CA MET A 120 -17.32 -0.87 -3.66
C MET A 120 -18.63 -1.64 -3.83
N GLN A 121 -19.77 -0.95 -3.93
CA GLN A 121 -21.07 -1.59 -4.22
C GLN A 121 -21.08 -2.30 -5.58
N MET A 122 -20.47 -1.68 -6.61
CA MET A 122 -20.35 -2.32 -7.92
C MET A 122 -19.51 -3.61 -7.83
N ALA A 123 -18.40 -3.56 -7.12
CA ALA A 123 -17.55 -4.71 -6.87
C ALA A 123 -18.27 -5.83 -6.10
N GLU A 124 -18.99 -5.49 -5.03
CA GLU A 124 -19.78 -6.44 -4.25
C GLU A 124 -20.84 -7.14 -5.10
N ARG A 125 -21.50 -6.43 -6.00
CA ARG A 125 -22.49 -7.04 -6.93
C ARG A 125 -21.86 -8.11 -7.82
N VAL A 126 -20.64 -7.90 -8.29
CA VAL A 126 -19.90 -8.89 -9.10
C VAL A 126 -19.61 -10.14 -8.27
N LEU A 127 -19.10 -9.96 -7.05
CA LEU A 127 -18.74 -11.08 -6.17
C LEU A 127 -19.98 -11.91 -5.77
N ARG A 128 -21.10 -11.25 -5.46
CA ARG A 128 -22.35 -11.94 -5.07
C ARG A 128 -23.06 -12.65 -6.23
N ARG A 129 -22.72 -12.32 -7.49
CA ARG A 129 -23.24 -13.05 -8.65
C ARG A 129 -22.60 -14.42 -8.85
N HIS A 130 -21.33 -14.57 -8.46
CA HIS A 130 -20.54 -15.78 -8.63
C HIS A 130 -19.84 -16.18 -7.32
N PRO A 131 -20.61 -16.48 -6.26
CA PRO A 131 -20.07 -16.67 -4.92
C PRO A 131 -19.17 -17.90 -4.81
N GLU A 132 -19.38 -18.92 -5.65
CA GLU A 132 -18.57 -20.15 -5.69
C GLU A 132 -17.14 -19.90 -6.20
N GLN A 133 -16.96 -18.82 -6.96
CA GLN A 133 -15.67 -18.42 -7.50
C GLN A 133 -14.97 -17.37 -6.62
N ILE A 134 -15.42 -17.17 -5.38
CA ILE A 134 -14.93 -16.09 -4.51
C ILE A 134 -13.41 -16.13 -4.30
N THR A 135 -12.82 -17.32 -4.31
CA THR A 135 -11.37 -17.50 -4.14
C THR A 135 -10.55 -16.89 -5.29
N ILE A 136 -11.10 -16.82 -6.49
CA ILE A 136 -10.48 -16.16 -7.65
C ILE A 136 -11.00 -14.74 -7.82
N LEU A 137 -12.32 -14.55 -7.79
CA LEU A 137 -12.93 -13.25 -8.04
C LEU A 137 -12.62 -12.23 -6.94
N GLY A 138 -12.54 -12.65 -5.68
CA GLY A 138 -12.17 -11.77 -4.56
C GLY A 138 -10.85 -11.06 -4.80
N PRO A 139 -9.73 -11.79 -5.01
CA PRO A 139 -8.44 -11.20 -5.34
C PRO A 139 -8.46 -10.37 -6.63
N CYS A 140 -9.08 -10.85 -7.71
CA CYS A 140 -9.12 -10.13 -8.99
C CYS A 140 -9.86 -8.80 -8.87
N VAL A 141 -11.02 -8.78 -8.21
CA VAL A 141 -11.81 -7.57 -8.00
C VAL A 141 -11.06 -6.60 -7.09
N THR A 142 -10.42 -7.09 -6.03
CA THR A 142 -9.64 -6.27 -5.12
C THR A 142 -8.41 -5.67 -5.83
N TRP A 143 -7.70 -6.46 -6.64
CA TRP A 143 -6.62 -5.98 -7.49
C TRP A 143 -7.10 -4.89 -8.45
N PHE A 144 -8.20 -5.14 -9.16
CA PHE A 144 -8.77 -4.18 -10.11
C PHE A 144 -9.16 -2.85 -9.44
N LEU A 145 -9.81 -2.91 -8.28
CA LEU A 145 -10.13 -1.71 -7.50
C LEU A 145 -8.87 -0.95 -7.07
N THR A 146 -7.82 -1.68 -6.68
CA THR A 146 -6.52 -1.05 -6.36
C THR A 146 -5.90 -0.36 -7.56
N VAL A 147 -5.96 -0.99 -8.75
CA VAL A 147 -5.49 -0.38 -10.00
C VAL A 147 -6.24 0.92 -10.28
N LEU A 148 -7.55 0.96 -10.10
CA LEU A 148 -8.36 2.17 -10.28
C LEU A 148 -8.06 3.24 -9.23
N CYS A 149 -7.96 2.87 -7.96
CA CYS A 149 -7.81 3.82 -6.85
C CYS A 149 -6.36 4.24 -6.56
N GLY A 150 -5.37 3.54 -7.10
CA GLY A 150 -3.95 3.80 -6.86
C GLY A 150 -3.46 3.41 -5.45
N THR A 151 -4.29 2.75 -4.65
CA THR A 151 -4.00 2.40 -3.26
C THR A 151 -4.59 1.06 -2.86
N GLY A 152 -3.82 0.26 -2.10
CA GLY A 152 -4.28 -1.02 -1.56
C GLY A 152 -5.29 -0.93 -0.41
N HIS A 153 -5.64 0.29 0.05
CA HIS A 153 -6.57 0.48 1.18
C HIS A 153 -8.01 0.05 0.86
N VAL A 154 -8.38 -0.08 -0.41
CA VAL A 154 -9.68 -0.61 -0.86
C VAL A 154 -9.98 -2.00 -0.29
N VAL A 155 -8.95 -2.76 0.06
CA VAL A 155 -9.08 -4.10 0.63
C VAL A 155 -9.86 -4.12 1.95
N TYR A 156 -9.76 -3.08 2.77
CA TYR A 156 -10.44 -3.04 4.07
C TYR A 156 -11.98 -3.09 3.95
N THR A 157 -12.51 -2.54 2.88
CA THR A 157 -13.96 -2.62 2.59
C THR A 157 -14.32 -3.96 1.95
N MET A 158 -13.41 -4.54 1.17
CA MET A 158 -13.68 -5.78 0.45
C MET A 158 -13.57 -7.04 1.33
N LEU A 159 -12.66 -7.06 2.30
CA LEU A 159 -12.41 -8.23 3.14
C LEU A 159 -13.66 -8.73 3.90
N PRO A 160 -14.45 -7.85 4.58
CA PRO A 160 -15.67 -8.30 5.25
C PRO A 160 -16.70 -8.92 4.29
N ILE A 161 -16.81 -8.36 3.07
CA ILE A 161 -17.72 -8.86 2.03
C ILE A 161 -17.24 -10.23 1.53
N ILE A 162 -15.94 -10.37 1.28
CA ILE A 162 -15.33 -11.63 0.84
C ILE A 162 -15.51 -12.72 1.89
N ALA A 163 -15.29 -12.39 3.17
CA ALA A 163 -15.51 -13.31 4.28
C ALA A 163 -16.96 -13.77 4.37
N ASP A 164 -17.94 -12.84 4.32
CA ASP A 164 -19.37 -13.14 4.36
C ASP A 164 -19.79 -14.08 3.22
N ILE A 165 -19.32 -13.83 2.00
CA ILE A 165 -19.63 -14.67 0.84
C ILE A 165 -19.00 -16.06 0.97
N ALA A 166 -17.72 -16.14 1.41
CA ALA A 166 -17.02 -17.40 1.58
C ALA A 166 -17.71 -18.27 2.64
N ILE A 167 -18.05 -17.70 3.80
CA ILE A 167 -18.73 -18.42 4.90
C ILE A 167 -20.09 -18.96 4.44
N LYS A 168 -20.88 -18.15 3.72
CA LYS A 168 -22.21 -18.57 3.21
C LYS A 168 -22.17 -19.69 2.18
N LYS A 169 -20.99 -19.96 1.62
CA LYS A 169 -20.74 -21.01 0.64
C LYS A 169 -19.87 -22.14 1.19
N ASP A 170 -19.67 -22.19 2.48
CA ASP A 170 -18.82 -23.16 3.18
C ASP A 170 -17.36 -23.18 2.67
N ILE A 171 -16.96 -22.15 1.93
CA ILE A 171 -15.58 -21.99 1.46
C ILE A 171 -14.73 -21.46 2.62
N ARG A 172 -13.57 -22.06 2.85
CA ARG A 172 -12.60 -21.59 3.85
C ARG A 172 -12.17 -20.14 3.59
N PRO A 173 -12.51 -19.17 4.46
CA PRO A 173 -12.22 -17.74 4.23
C PRO A 173 -10.73 -17.42 4.05
N GLU A 174 -9.84 -18.17 4.68
CA GLU A 174 -8.39 -18.03 4.50
C GLU A 174 -7.97 -17.97 3.02
N ARG A 175 -8.63 -18.73 2.15
CA ARG A 175 -8.31 -18.81 0.72
C ARG A 175 -8.50 -17.47 0.00
N PRO A 176 -9.72 -16.92 -0.08
CA PRO A 176 -9.96 -15.65 -0.78
C PRO A 176 -9.40 -14.45 -0.01
N MET A 177 -9.39 -14.46 1.33
CA MET A 177 -8.98 -13.30 2.10
C MET A 177 -7.48 -13.05 2.06
N ALA A 178 -6.66 -14.11 2.23
CA ALA A 178 -5.21 -13.98 2.13
C ALA A 178 -4.79 -13.57 0.71
N ALA A 179 -5.37 -14.22 -0.31
CA ALA A 179 -5.10 -13.86 -1.70
C ALA A 179 -5.56 -12.45 -2.06
N SER A 180 -6.68 -11.94 -1.49
CA SER A 180 -7.15 -10.57 -1.71
C SER A 180 -6.29 -9.53 -1.02
N SER A 181 -5.75 -9.81 0.19
CA SER A 181 -4.77 -8.93 0.83
C SER A 181 -3.52 -8.77 -0.05
N VAL A 182 -2.99 -9.88 -0.55
CA VAL A 182 -1.86 -9.89 -1.49
C VAL A 182 -2.19 -9.13 -2.77
N ALA A 183 -3.34 -9.42 -3.38
CA ALA A 183 -3.79 -8.81 -4.64
C ALA A 183 -3.94 -7.30 -4.55
N ALA A 184 -4.47 -6.78 -3.44
CA ALA A 184 -4.58 -5.35 -3.19
C ALA A 184 -3.22 -4.64 -3.23
N GLN A 185 -2.19 -5.26 -2.72
CA GLN A 185 -0.85 -4.66 -2.72
C GLN A 185 -0.17 -4.81 -4.09
N MET A 186 -0.36 -5.93 -4.76
CA MET A 186 0.18 -6.14 -6.11
C MET A 186 -0.44 -5.21 -7.15
N GLY A 187 -1.69 -4.77 -6.96
CA GLY A 187 -2.37 -3.81 -7.83
C GLY A 187 -1.77 -2.40 -7.80
N ILE A 188 -0.98 -2.05 -6.77
CA ILE A 188 -0.38 -0.73 -6.63
C ILE A 188 0.58 -0.42 -7.79
N THR A 189 1.46 -1.33 -8.14
CA THR A 189 2.42 -1.14 -9.25
C THR A 189 1.78 -1.23 -10.64
N ALA A 190 0.53 -1.68 -10.70
CA ALA A 190 -0.27 -1.74 -11.94
C ALA A 190 -1.21 -0.54 -12.10
N SER A 191 -1.17 0.44 -11.20
CA SER A 191 -2.06 1.61 -11.24
C SER A 191 -1.39 2.82 -11.90
N PRO A 192 -2.06 3.48 -12.86
CA PRO A 192 -1.53 4.69 -13.49
C PRO A 192 -1.45 5.89 -12.54
N VAL A 193 -2.18 5.84 -11.44
CA VAL A 193 -2.27 6.92 -10.44
C VAL A 193 -1.57 6.57 -9.13
N SER A 194 -0.86 5.45 -9.06
CA SER A 194 -0.12 5.07 -7.86
C SER A 194 1.22 5.77 -7.77
N VAL A 195 1.60 6.06 -6.53
CA VAL A 195 2.92 6.63 -6.22
C VAL A 195 4.05 5.74 -6.74
N ALA A 196 3.95 4.43 -6.58
CA ALA A 196 4.99 3.49 -6.99
C ALA A 196 5.25 3.54 -8.50
N THR A 197 4.19 3.55 -9.32
CA THR A 197 4.30 3.63 -10.79
C THR A 197 4.85 4.98 -11.25
N VAL A 198 4.39 6.08 -10.65
CA VAL A 198 4.88 7.42 -10.98
C VAL A 198 6.33 7.58 -10.57
N SER A 199 6.71 7.06 -9.40
CA SER A 199 8.09 7.13 -8.91
C SER A 199 9.06 6.43 -9.85
N ILE A 200 8.74 5.19 -10.31
CA ILE A 200 9.66 4.44 -11.18
C ILE A 200 9.87 5.12 -12.54
N VAL A 201 8.82 5.74 -13.10
CA VAL A 201 8.93 6.54 -14.32
C VAL A 201 9.89 7.71 -14.13
N SER A 202 9.73 8.46 -13.04
CA SER A 202 10.59 9.61 -12.71
C SER A 202 12.04 9.19 -12.42
N ILE A 203 12.23 8.08 -11.71
CA ILE A 203 13.57 7.55 -11.39
C ILE A 203 14.32 7.19 -12.68
N ILE A 204 13.67 6.49 -13.60
CA ILE A 204 14.28 6.08 -14.86
C ILE A 204 14.62 7.30 -15.71
N ALA A 205 13.70 8.25 -15.86
CA ALA A 205 13.93 9.47 -16.64
C ALA A 205 15.06 10.35 -16.07
N LYS A 206 15.25 10.35 -14.73
CA LYS A 206 16.28 11.14 -14.07
C LYS A 206 17.66 10.47 -14.12
N ASN A 207 17.71 9.16 -14.00
CA ASN A 207 18.98 8.43 -13.85
C ASN A 207 19.45 7.73 -15.13
N THR A 208 18.71 7.85 -16.24
CA THR A 208 19.06 7.24 -17.54
C THR A 208 18.60 8.10 -18.71
N ASP A 209 19.12 7.85 -19.90
CA ASP A 209 18.65 8.49 -21.14
C ASP A 209 17.31 7.93 -21.65
N ARG A 210 16.66 7.06 -20.88
CA ARG A 210 15.39 6.44 -21.24
C ARG A 210 14.21 7.22 -20.66
N HIS A 211 13.29 7.66 -21.50
CA HIS A 211 12.08 8.40 -21.13
C HIS A 211 10.83 7.57 -21.39
N TRP A 212 10.66 6.49 -20.62
CA TRP A 212 9.47 5.65 -20.76
C TRP A 212 8.23 6.31 -20.18
N SER A 213 7.13 6.18 -20.90
CA SER A 213 5.83 6.66 -20.44
C SER A 213 5.25 5.73 -19.35
N VAL A 214 4.33 6.26 -18.56
CA VAL A 214 3.55 5.44 -17.60
C VAL A 214 2.89 4.25 -18.30
N LEU A 215 2.40 4.43 -19.53
CA LEU A 215 1.74 3.37 -20.29
C LEU A 215 2.68 2.21 -20.62
N GLN A 216 3.94 2.50 -20.95
CA GLN A 216 4.95 1.47 -21.21
C GLN A 216 5.28 0.66 -19.95
N ILE A 217 5.39 1.33 -18.79
CA ILE A 217 5.56 0.64 -17.52
C ILE A 217 4.34 -0.22 -17.18
N LEU A 218 3.13 0.31 -17.41
CA LEU A 218 1.89 -0.41 -17.17
C LEU A 218 1.69 -1.60 -18.12
N ALA A 219 2.18 -1.51 -19.35
CA ALA A 219 2.16 -2.64 -20.30
C ALA A 219 2.96 -3.86 -19.78
N VAL A 220 3.94 -3.62 -18.90
CA VAL A 220 4.69 -4.66 -18.20
C VAL A 220 4.01 -5.03 -16.89
N SER A 221 3.70 -4.05 -16.03
CA SER A 221 3.31 -4.29 -14.65
C SER A 221 1.87 -4.80 -14.50
N ILE A 222 0.93 -4.40 -15.37
CA ILE A 222 -0.45 -4.90 -15.34
C ILE A 222 -0.49 -6.42 -15.58
N PRO A 223 -0.01 -6.95 -16.72
CA PRO A 223 -0.07 -8.40 -16.95
C PRO A 223 0.81 -9.16 -15.95
N ALA A 224 1.97 -8.64 -15.56
CA ALA A 224 2.85 -9.29 -14.60
C ALA A 224 2.18 -9.46 -13.23
N SER A 225 1.61 -8.40 -12.67
CA SER A 225 0.92 -8.46 -11.38
C SER A 225 -0.38 -9.28 -11.44
N LEU A 226 -1.14 -9.17 -12.52
CA LEU A 226 -2.37 -9.96 -12.71
C LEU A 226 -2.08 -11.46 -12.79
N CYS A 227 -1.06 -11.87 -13.54
CA CYS A 227 -0.61 -13.27 -13.56
C CYS A 227 -0.21 -13.74 -12.16
N GLY A 228 0.50 -12.91 -11.40
CA GLY A 228 0.87 -13.21 -10.01
C GLY A 228 -0.36 -13.40 -9.11
N VAL A 229 -1.34 -12.51 -9.21
CA VAL A 229 -2.60 -12.59 -8.46
C VAL A 229 -3.38 -13.84 -8.82
N LEU A 230 -3.51 -14.14 -10.12
CA LEU A 230 -4.24 -15.33 -10.58
C LEU A 230 -3.59 -16.63 -10.09
N LEU A 231 -2.26 -16.76 -10.18
CA LEU A 231 -1.57 -17.95 -9.70
C LEU A 231 -1.63 -18.08 -8.17
N ALA A 232 -1.54 -16.98 -7.43
CA ALA A 232 -1.73 -16.98 -5.98
C ALA A 232 -3.16 -17.42 -5.60
N ALA A 233 -4.18 -16.94 -6.31
CA ALA A 233 -5.57 -17.32 -6.11
C ALA A 233 -5.82 -18.79 -6.45
N LEU A 234 -5.31 -19.28 -7.58
CA LEU A 234 -5.41 -20.68 -8.00
C LEU A 234 -4.76 -21.64 -7.00
N TRP A 235 -3.57 -21.28 -6.50
CA TRP A 235 -2.94 -22.05 -5.43
C TRP A 235 -3.79 -22.05 -4.17
N SER A 236 -4.35 -20.89 -3.80
CA SER A 236 -5.17 -20.75 -2.60
C SER A 236 -6.43 -21.62 -2.63
N MET A 237 -7.00 -21.92 -3.81
CA MET A 237 -8.14 -22.84 -3.94
C MET A 237 -7.90 -24.22 -3.35
N ARG A 238 -6.63 -24.68 -3.33
CA ARG A 238 -6.24 -26.00 -2.81
C ARG A 238 -5.82 -25.98 -1.36
N ARG A 239 -5.90 -24.84 -0.69
CA ARG A 239 -5.43 -24.66 0.68
C ARG A 239 -6.48 -25.07 1.70
N GLY A 240 -6.14 -26.04 2.56
CA GLY A 240 -7.01 -26.51 3.64
C GLY A 240 -8.28 -27.20 3.14
N LYS A 241 -9.14 -27.60 4.08
CA LYS A 241 -10.46 -28.20 3.82
C LYS A 241 -11.52 -27.09 3.78
N ASP A 242 -12.63 -27.35 3.10
CA ASP A 242 -13.83 -26.51 3.18
C ASP A 242 -14.41 -26.52 4.59
N LEU A 243 -15.20 -25.51 4.95
CA LEU A 243 -15.68 -25.33 6.33
C LEU A 243 -16.56 -26.49 6.81
N ASP A 244 -17.32 -27.09 5.92
CA ASP A 244 -18.16 -28.29 6.20
C ASP A 244 -17.32 -29.53 6.51
N GLN A 245 -16.08 -29.60 6.01
CA GLN A 245 -15.15 -30.73 6.17
C GLN A 245 -14.06 -30.46 7.22
N ASP A 246 -14.00 -29.25 7.79
CA ASP A 246 -13.01 -28.86 8.79
C ASP A 246 -13.52 -29.24 10.19
N GLU A 247 -13.00 -30.33 10.75
CA GLU A 247 -13.41 -30.86 12.05
C GLU A 247 -13.18 -29.89 13.21
N GLU A 248 -12.11 -29.08 13.15
CA GLU A 248 -11.81 -28.08 14.18
C GLU A 248 -12.83 -26.95 14.15
N TYR A 249 -13.16 -26.48 12.95
CA TYR A 249 -14.19 -25.47 12.75
C TYR A 249 -15.57 -25.98 13.20
N GLN A 250 -15.94 -27.21 12.83
CA GLN A 250 -17.23 -27.81 13.21
C GLN A 250 -17.37 -27.96 14.73
N LYS A 251 -16.31 -28.39 15.43
CA LYS A 251 -16.29 -28.42 16.91
C LYS A 251 -16.46 -27.04 17.53
N ARG A 252 -15.84 -26.01 16.94
CA ARG A 252 -15.97 -24.62 17.41
C ARG A 252 -17.38 -24.08 17.20
N LEU A 253 -18.11 -24.53 16.16
CA LEU A 253 -19.51 -24.17 15.91
C LEU A 253 -20.51 -24.72 16.95
N GLU A 254 -20.11 -25.72 17.76
CA GLU A 254 -20.91 -26.20 18.89
C GLU A 254 -21.09 -25.11 19.96
N ASN A 255 -20.13 -24.16 20.06
CA ASN A 255 -20.26 -23.01 20.95
C ASN A 255 -21.25 -22.00 20.37
N PRO A 256 -22.33 -21.65 21.10
CA PRO A 256 -23.36 -20.72 20.62
C PRO A 256 -22.85 -19.31 20.34
N GLU A 257 -21.89 -18.81 21.13
CA GLU A 257 -21.31 -17.48 20.96
C GLU A 257 -20.48 -17.41 19.67
N PHE A 258 -19.66 -18.44 19.41
CA PHE A 258 -18.87 -18.54 18.18
C PHE A 258 -19.78 -18.66 16.96
N ARG A 259 -20.82 -19.48 17.02
CA ARG A 259 -21.82 -19.60 15.95
C ARG A 259 -22.49 -18.26 15.66
N ALA A 260 -22.88 -17.51 16.67
CA ALA A 260 -23.48 -16.19 16.52
C ALA A 260 -22.51 -15.19 15.88
N ALA A 261 -21.24 -15.22 16.27
CA ALA A 261 -20.20 -14.36 15.71
C ALA A 261 -19.94 -14.67 14.22
N VAL A 262 -19.87 -15.94 13.85
CA VAL A 262 -19.63 -16.38 12.47
C VAL A 262 -20.82 -16.04 11.56
N HIS A 263 -22.05 -16.20 12.04
CA HIS A 263 -23.26 -15.90 11.26
C HIS A 263 -23.74 -14.46 11.39
N SER A 264 -23.03 -13.60 12.13
CA SER A 264 -23.30 -12.16 12.08
C SER A 264 -22.90 -11.64 10.70
N SER A 265 -23.91 -11.31 9.86
CA SER A 265 -23.65 -10.81 8.52
C SER A 265 -22.94 -9.46 8.55
N SER A 266 -21.92 -9.29 7.73
CA SER A 266 -21.32 -7.98 7.47
C SER A 266 -22.35 -7.03 6.84
N GLU A 267 -22.24 -5.74 7.12
CA GLU A 267 -23.08 -4.74 6.44
C GLU A 267 -22.85 -4.82 4.93
N THR A 268 -23.91 -5.14 4.19
CA THR A 268 -23.88 -5.16 2.73
C THR A 268 -24.10 -3.75 2.17
N LEU A 269 -23.37 -3.41 1.12
CA LEU A 269 -23.62 -2.21 0.33
C LEU A 269 -24.65 -2.46 -0.78
N VAL A 270 -24.94 -3.73 -1.12
CA VAL A 270 -25.95 -4.11 -2.11
C VAL A 270 -27.33 -3.79 -1.58
N GLY A 271 -28.11 -3.00 -2.36
CA GLY A 271 -29.40 -2.49 -1.96
C GLY A 271 -29.35 -1.13 -1.26
N LYS A 272 -28.17 -0.65 -0.84
CA LYS A 272 -28.01 0.71 -0.31
C LYS A 272 -28.15 1.71 -1.46
N VAL A 273 -29.04 2.67 -1.30
CA VAL A 273 -29.25 3.73 -2.29
C VAL A 273 -28.31 4.88 -1.95
N PHE A 274 -27.38 5.17 -2.84
CA PHE A 274 -26.50 6.31 -2.70
C PHE A 274 -27.09 7.55 -3.39
N PRO A 275 -26.76 8.75 -2.93
CA PRO A 275 -27.22 9.97 -3.57
C PRO A 275 -26.62 10.11 -4.99
N PRO A 276 -27.31 10.81 -5.92
CA PRO A 276 -26.81 10.99 -7.30
C PRO A 276 -25.42 11.61 -7.37
N GLU A 277 -25.07 12.42 -6.38
CA GLU A 277 -23.76 13.05 -6.23
C GLU A 277 -22.64 12.02 -6.10
N ALA A 278 -22.87 10.90 -5.39
CA ALA A 278 -21.87 9.85 -5.24
C ALA A 278 -21.60 9.13 -6.57
N TYR A 279 -22.64 8.84 -7.36
CA TYR A 279 -22.47 8.28 -8.71
C TYR A 279 -21.75 9.24 -9.64
N ARG A 280 -22.09 10.54 -9.58
CA ARG A 280 -21.41 11.57 -10.39
C ARG A 280 -19.93 11.65 -10.03
N ALA A 281 -19.59 11.66 -8.76
CA ALA A 281 -18.21 11.66 -8.29
C ALA A 281 -17.43 10.43 -8.80
N THR A 282 -18.04 9.24 -8.76
CA THR A 282 -17.46 8.02 -9.32
C THR A 282 -17.14 8.16 -10.80
N TRP A 283 -18.07 8.67 -11.61
CA TRP A 283 -17.87 8.85 -13.05
C TRP A 283 -16.84 9.92 -13.38
N ILE A 284 -16.78 11.03 -12.61
CA ILE A 284 -15.74 12.06 -12.75
C ILE A 284 -14.37 11.43 -12.47
N PHE A 285 -14.25 10.65 -11.41
CA PHE A 285 -13.00 10.00 -11.03
C PHE A 285 -12.54 8.96 -12.09
N LEU A 286 -13.43 8.09 -12.54
CA LEU A 286 -13.12 7.12 -13.60
C LEU A 286 -12.77 7.81 -14.92
N GLY A 287 -13.46 8.90 -15.26
CA GLY A 287 -13.15 9.74 -16.40
C GLY A 287 -11.77 10.40 -16.28
N SER A 288 -11.38 10.85 -15.08
CA SER A 288 -10.05 11.42 -14.86
C SER A 288 -8.93 10.38 -15.03
N ILE A 289 -9.14 9.14 -14.59
CA ILE A 289 -8.20 8.04 -14.84
C ILE A 289 -8.07 7.80 -16.35
N ALA A 290 -9.18 7.78 -17.08
CA ALA A 290 -9.15 7.64 -18.54
C ALA A 290 -8.36 8.79 -19.20
N VAL A 291 -8.54 10.03 -18.74
CA VAL A 291 -7.76 11.19 -19.24
C VAL A 291 -6.27 11.05 -18.91
N VAL A 292 -5.91 10.57 -17.72
CA VAL A 292 -4.50 10.28 -17.38
C VAL A 292 -3.91 9.22 -18.32
N VAL A 293 -4.65 8.14 -18.59
CA VAL A 293 -4.21 7.08 -19.51
C VAL A 293 -4.08 7.62 -20.94
N LEU A 294 -5.00 8.46 -21.39
CA LEU A 294 -4.89 9.13 -22.71
C LEU A 294 -3.69 10.08 -22.73
N GLY A 295 -3.43 10.81 -21.66
CA GLY A 295 -2.25 11.69 -21.54
C GLY A 295 -0.91 10.92 -21.59
N ALA A 296 -0.91 9.61 -21.40
CA ALA A 296 0.29 8.79 -21.57
C ALA A 296 0.72 8.68 -23.06
N PHE A 297 -0.20 8.89 -24.00
CA PHE A 297 0.16 9.02 -25.41
C PHE A 297 0.82 10.38 -25.65
N GLU A 298 2.09 10.36 -26.05
CA GLU A 298 2.88 11.59 -26.22
C GLU A 298 2.28 12.56 -27.23
N VAL A 299 1.62 12.05 -28.27
CA VAL A 299 0.97 12.86 -29.32
C VAL A 299 -0.13 13.78 -28.75
N LEU A 300 -0.77 13.37 -27.65
CA LEU A 300 -1.85 14.14 -27.02
C LEU A 300 -1.34 15.18 -26.01
N ARG A 301 -0.06 15.16 -25.65
CA ARG A 301 0.52 16.13 -24.72
C ARG A 301 0.97 17.38 -25.46
N PRO A 302 0.59 18.58 -24.99
CA PRO A 302 1.04 19.84 -25.59
C PRO A 302 2.55 20.01 -25.42
N GLN A 303 3.14 20.72 -26.36
CA GLN A 303 4.56 21.09 -26.34
C GLN A 303 4.68 22.56 -25.98
N PHE A 304 5.66 22.88 -25.16
CA PHE A 304 5.97 24.24 -24.75
C PHE A 304 7.44 24.53 -25.02
N PRO A 305 7.81 25.78 -25.39
CA PRO A 305 9.21 26.17 -25.49
C PRO A 305 9.83 26.16 -24.09
N THR A 306 10.95 25.41 -23.95
CA THR A 306 11.67 25.29 -22.69
C THR A 306 13.13 25.74 -22.90
N GLY A 307 13.65 26.51 -21.95
CA GLY A 307 15.00 27.04 -21.98
C GLY A 307 15.21 28.23 -22.93
N ASP A 308 16.40 28.80 -22.90
CA ASP A 308 16.80 29.96 -23.72
C ASP A 308 16.92 29.60 -25.21
N ASP A 309 17.07 28.34 -25.54
CA ASP A 309 17.21 27.85 -26.92
C ASP A 309 15.88 27.63 -27.65
N GLY A 310 14.74 27.82 -26.98
CA GLY A 310 13.40 27.70 -27.55
C GLY A 310 13.07 26.27 -27.99
N ALA A 311 13.75 25.25 -27.48
CA ALA A 311 13.46 23.84 -27.77
C ALA A 311 12.06 23.50 -27.27
N LEU A 312 11.26 22.79 -28.11
CA LEU A 312 9.92 22.37 -27.74
C LEU A 312 9.98 21.10 -26.92
N GLU A 313 9.65 21.18 -25.65
CA GLU A 313 9.49 20.03 -24.78
C GLU A 313 8.02 19.68 -24.55
N ARG A 314 7.73 18.40 -24.48
CA ARG A 314 6.38 17.90 -24.18
C ARG A 314 6.13 17.99 -22.67
N LEU A 315 4.90 18.35 -22.33
CA LEU A 315 4.46 18.36 -20.92
C LEU A 315 4.78 17.02 -20.25
N SER A 316 5.46 17.07 -19.10
CA SER A 316 5.82 15.86 -18.35
C SER A 316 4.56 15.12 -17.85
N MET A 317 4.63 13.79 -17.79
CA MET A 317 3.50 12.98 -17.32
C MET A 317 3.13 13.26 -15.87
N ASN A 318 4.10 13.61 -15.04
CA ASN A 318 3.86 14.01 -13.65
C ASN A 318 2.94 15.24 -13.56
N LEU A 319 3.21 16.25 -14.38
CA LEU A 319 2.36 17.46 -14.46
C LEU A 319 0.96 17.14 -14.99
N VAL A 320 0.84 16.24 -15.99
CA VAL A 320 -0.47 15.79 -16.49
C VAL A 320 -1.27 15.15 -15.37
N ILE A 321 -0.68 14.21 -14.62
CA ILE A 321 -1.35 13.54 -13.49
C ILE A 321 -1.75 14.57 -12.43
N GLN A 322 -0.85 15.47 -12.04
CA GLN A 322 -1.12 16.51 -11.05
C GLN A 322 -2.32 17.39 -11.46
N MET A 323 -2.29 17.92 -12.67
CA MET A 323 -3.36 18.80 -13.17
C MET A 323 -4.71 18.08 -13.30
N VAL A 324 -4.72 16.87 -13.88
CA VAL A 324 -5.94 16.10 -14.07
C VAL A 324 -6.56 15.70 -12.73
N MET A 325 -5.74 15.24 -11.77
CA MET A 325 -6.24 14.84 -10.45
C MET A 325 -6.73 16.04 -9.64
N LEU A 326 -6.04 17.19 -9.67
CA LEU A 326 -6.53 18.41 -9.03
C LEU A 326 -7.84 18.90 -9.65
N ALA A 327 -7.93 18.90 -10.99
CA ALA A 327 -9.15 19.29 -11.70
C ALA A 327 -10.32 18.34 -11.38
N ALA A 328 -10.08 17.03 -11.35
CA ALA A 328 -11.09 16.03 -10.97
C ALA A 328 -11.56 16.23 -9.53
N GLY A 329 -10.64 16.42 -8.59
CA GLY A 329 -10.96 16.73 -7.19
C GLY A 329 -11.82 18.00 -7.06
N ALA A 330 -11.46 19.06 -7.79
CA ALA A 330 -12.21 20.31 -7.84
C ALA A 330 -13.62 20.11 -8.45
N LEU A 331 -13.74 19.36 -9.55
CA LEU A 331 -15.05 19.05 -10.16
C LEU A 331 -15.95 18.25 -9.20
N ILE A 332 -15.41 17.26 -8.49
CA ILE A 332 -16.15 16.51 -7.48
C ILE A 332 -16.58 17.44 -6.34
N LEU A 333 -15.67 18.27 -5.84
CA LEU A 333 -15.95 19.23 -4.76
C LEU A 333 -17.10 20.17 -5.12
N LEU A 334 -17.06 20.76 -6.33
CA LEU A 334 -18.03 21.75 -6.79
C LEU A 334 -19.39 21.14 -7.17
N THR A 335 -19.40 19.91 -7.73
CA THR A 335 -20.62 19.32 -8.29
C THR A 335 -21.28 18.27 -7.40
N CYS A 336 -20.60 17.76 -6.37
CA CYS A 336 -21.05 16.62 -5.57
C CYS A 336 -21.29 16.96 -4.08
N LYS A 337 -21.51 18.25 -3.75
CA LYS A 337 -21.83 18.73 -2.40
C LYS A 337 -20.87 18.26 -1.31
N VAL A 338 -19.58 18.15 -1.65
CA VAL A 338 -18.52 17.71 -0.73
C VAL A 338 -18.24 18.82 0.28
N GLN A 339 -18.10 18.46 1.54
CA GLN A 339 -17.67 19.38 2.60
C GLN A 339 -16.12 19.43 2.64
N ALA A 340 -15.52 20.48 2.10
CA ALA A 340 -14.07 20.63 1.98
C ALA A 340 -13.32 20.39 3.32
N GLY A 341 -13.86 20.88 4.44
CA GLY A 341 -13.25 20.71 5.76
C GLY A 341 -13.18 19.27 6.25
N LYS A 342 -13.93 18.35 5.64
CA LYS A 342 -13.93 16.92 6.00
C LYS A 342 -12.98 16.07 5.13
N ILE A 343 -12.43 16.60 4.05
CA ILE A 343 -11.54 15.87 3.15
C ILE A 343 -10.32 15.37 3.92
N ALA A 344 -9.69 16.23 4.71
CA ALA A 344 -8.50 15.86 5.50
C ALA A 344 -8.78 14.82 6.60
N SER A 345 -10.03 14.63 7.00
CA SER A 345 -10.42 13.60 7.99
C SER A 345 -10.66 12.22 7.39
N THR A 346 -10.70 12.10 6.07
CA THR A 346 -10.89 10.82 5.38
C THR A 346 -9.72 9.87 5.61
N THR A 347 -10.00 8.56 5.58
CA THR A 347 -8.95 7.53 5.75
C THR A 347 -7.95 7.55 4.60
N VAL A 348 -8.39 7.84 3.38
CA VAL A 348 -7.54 7.98 2.20
C VAL A 348 -6.56 9.14 2.37
N PHE A 349 -7.04 10.32 2.82
CA PHE A 349 -6.16 11.47 3.03
C PHE A 349 -5.13 11.21 4.13
N LYS A 350 -5.55 10.67 5.28
CA LYS A 350 -4.65 10.36 6.40
C LYS A 350 -3.56 9.39 6.00
N ALA A 351 -3.94 8.27 5.36
CA ALA A 351 -2.98 7.28 4.90
C ALA A 351 -2.00 7.85 3.86
N GLY A 352 -2.50 8.69 2.96
CA GLY A 352 -1.68 9.36 1.96
C GLY A 352 -0.73 10.40 2.54
N ALA A 353 -1.18 11.20 3.50
CA ALA A 353 -0.32 12.16 4.21
C ALA A 353 0.81 11.44 4.97
N THR A 354 0.49 10.35 5.68
CA THR A 354 1.48 9.47 6.33
C THR A 354 2.53 8.97 5.33
N ALA A 355 2.08 8.49 4.16
CA ALA A 355 2.99 8.05 3.11
C ALA A 355 3.90 9.17 2.60
N MET A 356 3.38 10.38 2.41
CA MET A 356 4.19 11.55 1.98
C MET A 356 5.31 11.86 2.96
N PHE A 357 5.02 11.95 4.28
CA PHE A 357 6.06 12.21 5.28
C PHE A 357 7.13 11.12 5.29
N SER A 358 6.72 9.85 5.21
CA SER A 358 7.66 8.73 5.15
C SER A 358 8.56 8.79 3.93
N ILE A 359 7.97 9.02 2.75
CA ILE A 359 8.70 9.10 1.48
C ILE A 359 9.65 10.29 1.50
N PHE A 360 9.18 11.47 1.92
CA PHE A 360 9.99 12.69 1.96
C PHE A 360 11.25 12.51 2.80
N GLY A 361 11.09 12.11 4.07
CA GLY A 361 12.23 12.00 4.97
C GLY A 361 13.18 10.86 4.58
N VAL A 362 12.64 9.67 4.31
CA VAL A 362 13.47 8.48 4.04
C VAL A 362 14.14 8.58 2.68
N ALA A 363 13.42 9.00 1.63
CA ALA A 363 14.01 9.08 0.29
C ALA A 363 15.09 10.17 0.22
N TRP A 364 14.86 11.34 0.82
CA TRP A 364 15.86 12.41 0.83
C TRP A 364 17.11 12.02 1.61
N MET A 365 16.96 11.40 2.80
CA MET A 365 18.08 10.90 3.56
C MET A 365 18.88 9.83 2.77
N THR A 366 18.18 8.92 2.11
CA THR A 366 18.82 7.85 1.32
C THR A 366 19.55 8.41 0.11
N GLU A 367 18.94 9.35 -0.62
CA GLU A 367 19.57 10.03 -1.76
C GLU A 367 20.89 10.71 -1.35
N THR A 368 20.86 11.39 -0.19
CA THR A 368 22.07 12.02 0.37
C THR A 368 23.17 11.01 0.66
N VAL A 369 22.85 9.84 1.23
CA VAL A 369 23.82 8.78 1.51
C VAL A 369 24.36 8.15 0.22
N VAL A 370 23.47 7.85 -0.72
CA VAL A 370 23.84 7.23 -2.01
C VAL A 370 24.75 8.16 -2.80
N HIS A 371 24.38 9.44 -2.92
CA HIS A 371 25.16 10.44 -3.63
C HIS A 371 26.57 10.57 -3.03
N ALA A 372 26.69 10.64 -1.70
CA ALA A 372 27.97 10.79 -1.00
C ALA A 372 28.88 9.56 -1.06
N HIS A 373 28.32 8.37 -1.30
CA HIS A 373 29.07 7.09 -1.28
C HIS A 373 29.00 6.33 -2.60
N LEU A 374 28.58 6.99 -3.68
CA LEU A 374 28.32 6.36 -4.97
C LEU A 374 29.55 5.59 -5.48
N GLU A 375 30.75 6.22 -5.49
CA GLU A 375 31.98 5.59 -5.93
C GLU A 375 32.36 4.33 -5.13
N ASN A 376 32.16 4.36 -3.80
CA ASN A 376 32.45 3.22 -2.94
C ASN A 376 31.43 2.08 -3.13
N LEU A 377 30.17 2.43 -3.40
CA LEU A 377 29.10 1.48 -3.69
C LEU A 377 29.34 0.82 -5.05
N GLU A 378 29.72 1.60 -6.06
CA GLU A 378 30.09 1.10 -7.38
C GLU A 378 31.23 0.07 -7.29
N HIS A 379 32.31 0.39 -6.59
CA HIS A 379 33.43 -0.52 -6.40
C HIS A 379 33.08 -1.81 -5.65
N SER A 380 32.18 -1.72 -4.68
CA SER A 380 31.84 -2.87 -3.82
C SER A 380 30.78 -3.79 -4.40
N LEU A 381 29.84 -3.24 -5.17
CA LEU A 381 28.64 -3.94 -5.63
C LEU A 381 28.61 -4.20 -7.13
N SER A 382 29.38 -3.46 -7.95
CA SER A 382 29.39 -3.65 -9.40
C SER A 382 29.72 -5.08 -9.82
N GLY A 383 30.70 -5.71 -9.15
CA GLY A 383 31.08 -7.11 -9.41
C GLY A 383 29.98 -8.11 -9.02
N VAL A 384 29.15 -7.82 -8.03
CA VAL A 384 28.08 -8.71 -7.57
C VAL A 384 26.83 -8.53 -8.43
N LEU A 385 26.44 -7.29 -8.71
CA LEU A 385 25.24 -6.98 -9.48
C LEU A 385 25.40 -7.27 -10.98
N SER A 386 26.62 -7.10 -11.55
CA SER A 386 26.89 -7.43 -12.94
C SER A 386 26.81 -8.94 -13.23
N HIS A 387 27.14 -9.79 -12.25
CA HIS A 387 27.05 -11.24 -12.39
C HIS A 387 25.72 -11.83 -11.93
N HIS A 388 24.99 -11.13 -11.03
CA HIS A 388 23.76 -11.63 -10.41
C HIS A 388 22.67 -10.54 -10.36
N VAL A 389 22.18 -10.13 -11.52
CA VAL A 389 21.15 -9.07 -11.67
C VAL A 389 19.89 -9.33 -10.84
N TRP A 390 19.53 -10.60 -10.58
CA TRP A 390 18.40 -10.99 -9.73
C TRP A 390 18.57 -10.58 -8.26
N MET A 391 19.80 -10.26 -7.81
CA MET A 391 20.03 -9.73 -6.46
C MET A 391 19.35 -8.38 -6.23
N TYR A 392 19.17 -7.59 -7.29
CA TYR A 392 18.36 -6.37 -7.21
C TYR A 392 16.95 -6.66 -6.67
N ALA A 393 16.30 -7.71 -7.18
CA ALA A 393 14.97 -8.10 -6.70
C ALA A 393 14.96 -8.48 -5.21
N ILE A 394 15.99 -9.19 -4.74
CA ILE A 394 16.11 -9.55 -3.31
C ILE A 394 16.32 -8.30 -2.45
N VAL A 395 17.20 -7.39 -2.86
CA VAL A 395 17.44 -6.14 -2.12
C VAL A 395 16.16 -5.31 -2.06
N LEU A 396 15.47 -5.15 -3.20
CA LEU A 396 14.19 -4.43 -3.28
C LEU A 396 13.12 -5.08 -2.39
N PHE A 397 13.06 -6.42 -2.37
CA PHE A 397 12.13 -7.18 -1.54
C PHE A 397 12.40 -6.96 -0.04
N ILE A 398 13.65 -7.03 0.39
CA ILE A 398 14.04 -6.81 1.79
C ILE A 398 13.78 -5.37 2.21
N ILE A 399 14.19 -4.39 1.41
CA ILE A 399 13.97 -2.97 1.69
C ILE A 399 12.47 -2.66 1.69
N GLY A 400 11.70 -3.19 0.72
CA GLY A 400 10.24 -3.12 0.71
C GLY A 400 9.62 -3.58 2.03
N LYS A 401 10.15 -4.67 2.63
CA LYS A 401 9.73 -5.14 3.96
C LYS A 401 10.13 -4.17 5.07
N LEU A 402 11.35 -3.69 5.09
CA LEU A 402 11.84 -2.82 6.15
C LEU A 402 11.08 -1.49 6.21
N VAL A 403 10.75 -0.94 5.04
CA VAL A 403 10.04 0.35 4.93
C VAL A 403 8.51 0.17 4.92
N ASN A 404 8.00 -1.04 4.68
CA ASN A 404 6.58 -1.36 4.50
C ASN A 404 5.88 -0.47 3.43
N SER A 405 6.59 -0.14 2.34
CA SER A 405 6.10 0.72 1.26
C SER A 405 6.80 0.37 -0.06
N GLN A 406 6.03 0.11 -1.10
CA GLN A 406 6.55 -0.16 -2.44
C GLN A 406 7.23 1.07 -3.04
N ALA A 407 6.56 2.22 -2.97
CA ALA A 407 7.08 3.47 -3.50
C ALA A 407 8.39 3.88 -2.81
N ALA A 408 8.43 3.85 -1.47
CA ALA A 408 9.66 4.16 -0.75
C ALA A 408 10.78 3.15 -1.02
N GLY A 409 10.47 1.86 -1.12
CA GLY A 409 11.43 0.83 -1.51
C GLY A 409 12.04 1.08 -2.89
N LEU A 410 11.20 1.44 -3.87
CA LEU A 410 11.66 1.80 -5.22
C LEU A 410 12.52 3.06 -5.22
N LEU A 411 12.11 4.12 -4.50
CA LEU A 411 12.86 5.36 -4.39
C LEU A 411 14.24 5.20 -3.73
N ILE A 412 14.40 4.20 -2.86
CA ILE A 412 15.67 3.87 -2.22
C ILE A 412 16.57 3.02 -3.15
N VAL A 413 16.00 1.94 -3.71
CA VAL A 413 16.81 0.88 -4.33
C VAL A 413 17.02 1.09 -5.82
N ALA A 414 16.01 1.66 -6.53
CA ALA A 414 16.11 1.76 -7.99
C ALA A 414 17.17 2.77 -8.47
N PRO A 415 17.31 4.00 -7.91
CA PRO A 415 18.41 4.89 -8.28
C PRO A 415 19.78 4.26 -8.05
N MET A 416 19.97 3.65 -6.89
CA MET A 416 21.21 2.95 -6.54
C MET A 416 21.53 1.82 -7.53
N ALA A 417 20.53 1.02 -7.91
CA ALA A 417 20.75 -0.06 -8.87
C ALA A 417 21.13 0.47 -10.26
N LEU A 418 20.46 1.55 -10.71
CA LEU A 418 20.78 2.19 -11.99
C LEU A 418 22.20 2.77 -12.00
N SER A 419 22.64 3.43 -10.93
CA SER A 419 23.99 3.96 -10.81
C SER A 419 25.07 2.85 -10.78
N LEU A 420 24.71 1.67 -10.30
CA LEU A 420 25.57 0.46 -10.33
C LEU A 420 25.53 -0.29 -11.67
N GLY A 421 24.90 0.27 -12.71
CA GLY A 421 24.85 -0.29 -14.05
C GLY A 421 23.77 -1.36 -14.27
N VAL A 422 22.80 -1.53 -13.35
CA VAL A 422 21.65 -2.39 -13.60
C VAL A 422 20.80 -1.78 -14.71
N SER A 423 20.51 -2.55 -15.75
CA SER A 423 19.67 -2.08 -16.86
C SER A 423 18.31 -1.59 -16.38
N PRO A 424 17.81 -0.43 -16.86
CA PRO A 424 16.47 0.05 -16.53
C PRO A 424 15.37 -0.93 -16.93
N VAL A 425 15.56 -1.73 -17.98
CA VAL A 425 14.64 -2.83 -18.38
C VAL A 425 14.48 -3.84 -17.24
N ILE A 426 15.56 -4.20 -16.57
CA ILE A 426 15.56 -5.12 -15.44
C ILE A 426 14.89 -4.48 -14.21
N VAL A 427 15.17 -3.20 -13.97
CA VAL A 427 14.56 -2.47 -12.85
C VAL A 427 13.03 -2.48 -12.98
N VAL A 428 12.48 -2.26 -14.17
CA VAL A 428 11.04 -2.37 -14.43
C VAL A 428 10.56 -3.81 -14.33
N GLY A 429 11.31 -4.77 -14.88
CA GLY A 429 10.93 -6.19 -14.85
C GLY A 429 10.74 -6.73 -13.42
N PHE A 430 11.55 -6.28 -12.48
CA PHE A 430 11.48 -6.69 -11.08
C PHE A 430 10.64 -5.77 -10.18
N ILE A 431 9.83 -4.85 -10.73
CA ILE A 431 9.02 -3.94 -9.94
C ILE A 431 8.12 -4.66 -8.92
N GLY A 432 7.66 -5.88 -9.24
CA GLY A 432 6.86 -6.72 -8.34
C GLY A 432 7.57 -7.09 -7.05
N ALA A 433 8.92 -7.12 -7.03
CA ALA A 433 9.69 -7.39 -5.83
C ALA A 433 9.58 -6.29 -4.77
N SER A 434 9.10 -5.09 -5.11
CA SER A 434 8.84 -4.02 -4.14
C SER A 434 7.78 -4.40 -3.09
N TYR A 435 6.93 -5.40 -3.37
CA TYR A 435 5.97 -5.96 -2.42
C TYR A 435 6.61 -7.06 -1.55
N GLY A 436 7.58 -6.72 -0.71
CA GLY A 436 8.21 -7.64 0.23
C GLY A 436 7.58 -7.70 1.63
N TYR A 437 6.70 -6.76 1.98
CA TYR A 437 6.26 -6.58 3.36
C TYR A 437 5.25 -7.60 3.88
N PHE A 438 4.73 -8.50 3.04
CA PHE A 438 3.94 -9.64 3.48
C PHE A 438 4.76 -10.73 4.18
N ILE A 439 6.11 -10.79 3.97
CA ILE A 439 6.95 -11.87 4.53
C ILE A 439 6.86 -11.99 6.05
N LEU A 440 6.59 -10.88 6.72
CA LEU A 440 6.16 -10.83 8.10
C LEU A 440 4.79 -10.16 8.14
N PRO A 441 3.74 -10.80 8.65
CA PRO A 441 2.36 -10.34 8.55
C PRO A 441 2.07 -9.21 9.53
N THR A 442 2.82 -8.12 9.44
CA THR A 442 2.68 -6.91 10.26
C THR A 442 2.03 -5.76 9.51
N TYR A 443 1.76 -5.96 8.21
CA TYR A 443 1.11 -4.94 7.40
C TYR A 443 -0.38 -4.86 7.72
N PRO A 444 -0.97 -3.64 7.78
CA PRO A 444 -2.35 -3.46 8.21
C PRO A 444 -3.39 -4.26 7.43
N SER A 445 -3.21 -4.48 6.11
CA SER A 445 -4.15 -5.29 5.32
C SER A 445 -4.16 -6.76 5.73
N ASP A 446 -3.00 -7.31 6.11
CA ASP A 446 -2.89 -8.69 6.57
C ASP A 446 -3.54 -8.87 7.93
N LEU A 447 -3.30 -7.94 8.84
CA LEU A 447 -3.94 -7.93 10.17
C LEU A 447 -5.45 -7.73 10.06
N ALA A 448 -5.90 -6.90 9.12
CA ALA A 448 -7.32 -6.71 8.85
C ALA A 448 -7.97 -7.98 8.29
N ALA A 449 -7.30 -8.71 7.40
CA ALA A 449 -7.79 -9.99 6.89
C ALA A 449 -7.97 -11.00 8.01
N ILE A 450 -7.05 -11.06 8.97
CA ILE A 450 -7.20 -11.90 10.18
C ILE A 450 -8.37 -11.42 11.03
N GLY A 451 -8.48 -10.12 11.26
CA GLY A 451 -9.52 -9.53 12.12
C GLY A 451 -10.94 -9.62 11.55
N PHE A 452 -11.09 -9.63 10.22
CA PHE A 452 -12.38 -9.77 9.54
C PHE A 452 -12.79 -11.20 9.25
N ASP A 453 -11.96 -12.19 9.58
CA ASP A 453 -12.31 -13.61 9.48
C ASP A 453 -12.82 -14.14 10.83
N PRO A 454 -14.14 -14.20 11.05
CA PRO A 454 -14.71 -14.69 12.31
C PRO A 454 -14.50 -16.20 12.47
N THR A 455 -14.18 -16.94 11.41
CA THR A 455 -13.91 -18.38 11.48
C THR A 455 -12.52 -18.66 12.10
N GLY A 456 -11.60 -17.68 12.03
CA GLY A 456 -10.22 -17.80 12.49
C GLY A 456 -9.35 -18.68 11.60
N THR A 457 -9.82 -18.99 10.38
CA THR A 457 -9.02 -19.75 9.41
C THR A 457 -7.88 -18.93 8.84
N THR A 458 -8.07 -17.59 8.68
CA THR A 458 -7.00 -16.66 8.33
C THR A 458 -6.21 -16.31 9.58
N HIS A 459 -4.94 -16.70 9.65
CA HIS A 459 -4.20 -16.65 10.91
C HIS A 459 -2.69 -16.44 10.74
N ILE A 460 -2.06 -16.09 11.86
CA ILE A 460 -0.61 -16.21 12.05
C ILE A 460 -0.40 -17.45 12.92
N GLY A 461 0.31 -18.45 12.38
CA GLY A 461 0.60 -19.68 13.11
C GLY A 461 1.60 -19.49 14.25
N LYS A 462 1.93 -20.59 14.94
CA LYS A 462 2.83 -20.61 16.10
C LYS A 462 4.18 -19.93 15.83
N TYR A 463 4.69 -20.04 14.61
CA TYR A 463 5.89 -19.35 14.15
C TYR A 463 5.45 -18.20 13.23
N VAL A 464 6.04 -17.00 13.39
CA VAL A 464 5.65 -15.80 12.66
C VAL A 464 5.67 -15.96 11.14
N ILE A 465 6.55 -16.82 10.61
CA ILE A 465 6.62 -17.14 9.17
C ILE A 465 5.56 -18.15 8.71
N ASN A 466 4.84 -18.79 9.63
CA ASN A 466 3.74 -19.70 9.28
C ASN A 466 2.40 -18.98 9.34
N HIS A 467 2.14 -18.15 8.34
CA HIS A 467 0.92 -17.36 8.25
C HIS A 467 0.25 -17.49 6.88
N SER A 468 -1.01 -17.08 6.82
CA SER A 468 -1.86 -17.26 5.64
C SER A 468 -1.36 -16.57 4.37
N PHE A 469 -0.59 -15.49 4.49
CA PHE A 469 -0.15 -14.65 3.39
C PHE A 469 1.17 -15.06 2.75
N LEU A 470 1.98 -15.91 3.42
CA LEU A 470 3.34 -16.22 3.00
C LEU A 470 3.38 -16.83 1.59
N VAL A 471 2.69 -17.93 1.39
CA VAL A 471 2.77 -18.66 0.12
C VAL A 471 2.07 -17.93 -1.02
N PRO A 472 0.82 -17.39 -0.85
CA PRO A 472 0.22 -16.57 -1.91
C PRO A 472 1.07 -15.33 -2.26
N GLY A 473 1.69 -14.69 -1.27
CA GLY A 473 2.58 -13.55 -1.49
C GLY A 473 3.84 -13.92 -2.27
N LEU A 474 4.50 -15.02 -1.90
CA LEU A 474 5.68 -15.51 -2.63
C LEU A 474 5.33 -15.89 -4.08
N ILE A 475 4.25 -16.64 -4.30
CA ILE A 475 3.78 -16.98 -5.65
C ILE A 475 3.51 -15.72 -6.45
N GLY A 476 2.78 -14.77 -5.87
CA GLY A 476 2.44 -13.51 -6.52
C GLY A 476 3.67 -12.72 -6.95
N VAL A 477 4.60 -12.48 -6.03
CA VAL A 477 5.83 -11.70 -6.29
C VAL A 477 6.75 -12.41 -7.28
N LEU A 478 7.02 -13.71 -7.08
CA LEU A 478 7.90 -14.46 -7.99
C LEU A 478 7.33 -14.50 -9.41
N THR A 479 6.04 -14.78 -9.55
CA THR A 479 5.37 -14.77 -10.86
C THR A 479 5.43 -13.39 -11.50
N SER A 480 5.15 -12.34 -10.73
CA SER A 480 5.22 -10.96 -11.23
C SER A 480 6.64 -10.60 -11.69
N CYS A 481 7.67 -11.02 -10.97
CA CYS A 481 9.05 -10.80 -11.37
C CYS A 481 9.43 -11.57 -12.66
N ILE A 482 9.03 -12.83 -12.77
CA ILE A 482 9.32 -13.67 -13.95
C ILE A 482 8.62 -13.09 -15.19
N VAL A 483 7.30 -12.88 -15.09
CA VAL A 483 6.50 -12.34 -16.21
C VAL A 483 6.92 -10.91 -16.52
N GLY A 484 7.15 -10.09 -15.49
CA GLY A 484 7.60 -8.70 -15.63
C GLY A 484 8.94 -8.60 -16.35
N THR A 485 9.91 -9.43 -15.99
CA THR A 485 11.21 -9.45 -16.66
C THR A 485 11.10 -9.90 -18.12
N ALA A 486 10.31 -10.94 -18.41
CA ALA A 486 10.08 -11.37 -19.78
C ALA A 486 9.43 -10.27 -20.63
N LEU A 487 8.38 -9.62 -20.09
CA LEU A 487 7.68 -8.55 -20.80
C LEU A 487 8.53 -7.29 -20.94
N SER A 488 9.29 -6.90 -19.93
CA SER A 488 10.16 -5.72 -20.02
C SER A 488 11.24 -5.90 -21.06
N GLN A 489 11.82 -7.10 -21.18
CA GLN A 489 12.77 -7.42 -22.23
C GLN A 489 12.13 -7.41 -23.64
N MET A 490 10.85 -7.77 -23.76
CA MET A 490 10.16 -7.74 -25.06
C MET A 490 9.73 -6.34 -25.49
N LEU A 491 9.32 -5.50 -24.53
CA LEU A 491 8.63 -4.24 -24.82
C LEU A 491 9.50 -3.00 -24.63
N LEU A 492 10.57 -3.09 -23.82
CA LEU A 492 11.36 -1.94 -23.37
C LEU A 492 12.86 -2.05 -23.73
N SER A 493 13.29 -3.17 -24.31
CA SER A 493 14.68 -3.37 -24.74
C SER A 493 15.10 -2.49 -25.91
#